data_af8431c31899d1835e89ec577cad28de
#
_entry.id   af8431c31899d1835e89ec577cad28de
#
_cell.length_a   1.000
_cell.length_b   1.000
_cell.length_c   1.000
_cell.angle_alpha   90.00
_cell.angle_beta   90.00
_cell.angle_gamma   90.00
#
_symmetry.space_group_name_H-M   'P 1'
#
loop_
_entity.id
_entity.type
_entity.pdbx_description
1 polymer ?
#
loop_
_entity_poly.entity_id
_entity_poly.type
_entity_poly.pdbx_seq_one_letter_code
_entity_poly.pdbx_strand_id
1 'polypeptide(L)'
;VTGLSEAAAVAQEIPVFVVDRAGWAKAAADSAGGLLGPALAAGTGKLADFCGSVELALGASVLAARVLGQYDPLAKRLLLVAPNAAAFAAKYSLDRRDLSLWISVHELTHAAQFAAAPWIVDYLVSRLRSLLEQDDVDLESGSAAEAMSMMSLLEGHAEHVMNAVPLSLMPSKRRLVSSMERRRAAKNPLKSVLSKAFGLDLKAAQYRRGSAFVGAVVDAVGHAGFNKVWENPLHAPTPEEIDAPSAWIQRVGV
;
A
#
# COMPACT_ATOMS: atom_id res chain seq x y z
N VAL A 1 -17.61 -3.70 8.92
CA VAL A 1 -17.04 -4.49 7.84
C VAL A 1 -15.74 -5.16 8.26
N THR A 2 -14.82 -4.47 8.95
CA THR A 2 -13.49 -5.02 9.27
C THR A 2 -13.40 -5.68 10.66
N GLY A 3 -14.33 -5.45 11.56
CA GLY A 3 -14.23 -5.85 12.97
C GLY A 3 -13.14 -5.11 13.77
N LEU A 4 -12.49 -4.09 13.20
CA LEU A 4 -11.45 -3.27 13.81
C LEU A 4 -12.01 -1.95 14.37
N SER A 5 -13.01 -2.02 15.27
CA SER A 5 -13.73 -0.83 15.75
C SER A 5 -12.83 0.19 16.46
N GLU A 6 -11.92 -0.26 17.30
CA GLU A 6 -10.99 0.62 18.03
C GLU A 6 -9.98 1.28 17.08
N ALA A 7 -9.37 0.49 16.18
CA ALA A 7 -8.47 1.02 15.17
C ALA A 7 -9.16 1.98 14.20
N ALA A 8 -10.43 1.71 13.86
CA ALA A 8 -11.23 2.61 13.04
C ALA A 8 -11.55 3.93 13.76
N ALA A 9 -11.76 3.92 15.08
CA ALA A 9 -11.93 5.15 15.86
C ALA A 9 -10.64 5.99 15.84
N VAL A 10 -9.48 5.38 16.03
CA VAL A 10 -8.18 6.07 15.90
C VAL A 10 -8.01 6.64 14.50
N ALA A 11 -8.37 5.90 13.45
CA ALA A 11 -8.27 6.36 12.08
C ALA A 11 -9.13 7.60 11.77
N GLN A 12 -10.26 7.79 12.46
CA GLN A 12 -11.13 8.96 12.29
C GLN A 12 -10.53 10.27 12.82
N GLU A 13 -9.57 10.18 13.74
CA GLU A 13 -8.92 11.35 14.34
C GLU A 13 -7.66 11.79 13.57
N ILE A 14 -7.30 11.06 12.52
CA ILE A 14 -6.09 11.36 11.74
C ILE A 14 -6.27 12.67 10.96
N PRO A 15 -5.30 13.60 11.07
CA PRO A 15 -5.36 14.85 10.33
C PRO A 15 -5.26 14.62 8.82
N VAL A 16 -6.14 15.28 8.08
CA VAL A 16 -6.20 15.21 6.61
C VAL A 16 -5.66 16.51 6.03
N PHE A 17 -4.67 16.40 5.14
CA PHE A 17 -4.08 17.52 4.42
C PHE A 17 -4.39 17.41 2.94
N VAL A 18 -4.92 18.47 2.38
CA VAL A 18 -5.08 18.62 0.93
C VAL A 18 -3.84 19.30 0.38
N VAL A 19 -3.12 18.62 -0.49
CA VAL A 19 -1.82 19.06 -1.00
C VAL A 19 -1.80 19.07 -2.53
N ASP A 20 -0.85 19.81 -3.08
CA ASP A 20 -0.45 19.70 -4.47
C ASP A 20 0.62 18.61 -4.63
N ARG A 21 1.12 18.43 -5.86
CA ARG A 21 2.15 17.41 -6.17
C ARG A 21 3.47 17.67 -5.46
N ALA A 22 3.85 18.95 -5.34
CA ALA A 22 5.10 19.35 -4.68
C ALA A 22 5.00 19.14 -3.17
N GLY A 23 3.88 19.51 -2.56
CA GLY A 23 3.60 19.27 -1.15
C GLY A 23 3.58 17.78 -0.80
N TRP A 24 2.98 16.94 -1.67
CA TRP A 24 3.05 15.50 -1.49
C TRP A 24 4.49 14.98 -1.61
N ALA A 25 5.24 15.39 -2.64
CA ALA A 25 6.61 14.94 -2.85
C ALA A 25 7.52 15.32 -1.65
N LYS A 26 7.35 16.55 -1.13
CA LYS A 26 8.06 16.98 0.08
C LYS A 26 7.69 16.12 1.29
N ALA A 27 6.41 15.90 1.54
CA ALA A 27 5.94 15.09 2.66
C ALA A 27 6.46 13.65 2.58
N ALA A 28 6.44 13.04 1.38
CA ALA A 28 6.97 11.70 1.15
C ALA A 28 8.49 11.63 1.36
N ALA A 29 9.23 12.64 0.92
CA ALA A 29 10.67 12.74 1.11
C ALA A 29 11.03 12.91 2.59
N ASP A 30 10.31 13.77 3.33
CA ASP A 30 10.51 13.99 4.77
C ASP A 30 10.30 12.67 5.55
N SER A 31 9.21 11.93 5.24
CA SER A 31 8.91 10.64 5.88
C SER A 31 9.93 9.57 5.51
N ALA A 32 10.27 9.44 4.23
CA ALA A 32 11.29 8.47 3.78
C ALA A 32 12.67 8.79 4.37
N GLY A 33 13.06 10.07 4.39
CA GLY A 33 14.33 10.51 4.96
C GLY A 33 14.47 10.20 6.45
N GLY A 34 13.39 10.36 7.21
CA GLY A 34 13.37 10.01 8.64
C GLY A 34 13.58 8.51 8.90
N LEU A 35 13.03 7.65 8.03
CA LEU A 35 13.15 6.19 8.17
C LEU A 35 14.46 5.63 7.60
N LEU A 36 14.80 6.07 6.41
CA LEU A 36 15.83 5.46 5.60
C LEU A 36 17.16 6.19 5.70
N GLY A 37 17.15 7.47 6.13
CA GLY A 37 18.36 8.29 6.20
C GLY A 37 19.52 7.60 6.90
N PRO A 38 19.34 7.04 8.12
CA PRO A 38 20.40 6.31 8.80
C PRO A 38 20.85 5.03 8.06
N ALA A 39 19.91 4.30 7.45
CA ALA A 39 20.23 3.09 6.71
C ALA A 39 20.91 3.39 5.36
N LEU A 40 20.48 4.45 4.67
CA LEU A 40 21.08 4.91 3.43
C LEU A 40 22.49 5.48 3.65
N ALA A 41 22.70 6.18 4.77
CA ALA A 41 24.02 6.70 5.12
C ALA A 41 25.04 5.58 5.47
N ALA A 42 24.56 4.42 5.95
CA ALA A 42 25.38 3.26 6.27
C ALA A 42 25.47 2.24 5.11
N GLY A 43 24.56 2.31 4.14
CA GLY A 43 24.48 1.36 3.03
C GLY A 43 25.52 1.61 1.95
N THR A 44 26.10 0.54 1.42
CA THR A 44 27.13 0.56 0.36
C THR A 44 26.70 -0.19 -0.91
N GLY A 45 25.46 -0.71 -0.94
CA GLY A 45 24.98 -1.52 -2.05
C GLY A 45 24.34 -0.70 -3.18
N LYS A 46 24.13 -1.33 -4.35
CA LYS A 46 23.49 -0.73 -5.55
C LYS A 46 22.15 -0.05 -5.27
N LEU A 47 21.38 -0.57 -4.30
CA LEU A 47 20.10 0.02 -3.91
C LEU A 47 20.29 1.33 -3.15
N ALA A 48 21.33 1.44 -2.30
CA ALA A 48 21.66 2.69 -1.61
C ALA A 48 22.10 3.77 -2.60
N ASP A 49 22.93 3.40 -3.60
CA ASP A 49 23.37 4.29 -4.68
C ASP A 49 22.17 4.77 -5.51
N PHE A 50 21.23 3.87 -5.82
CA PHE A 50 20.00 4.23 -6.53
C PHE A 50 19.13 5.20 -5.71
N CYS A 51 19.00 4.99 -4.39
CA CYS A 51 18.21 5.87 -3.53
C CYS A 51 18.76 7.31 -3.48
N GLY A 52 20.05 7.50 -3.75
CA GLY A 52 20.67 8.82 -3.92
C GLY A 52 20.65 9.36 -5.35
N SER A 53 20.08 8.66 -6.30
CA SER A 53 20.23 8.93 -7.72
C SER A 53 19.16 9.84 -8.32
N VAL A 54 19.46 10.37 -9.53
CA VAL A 54 18.52 11.13 -10.36
C VAL A 54 17.32 10.29 -10.76
N GLU A 55 17.49 8.97 -10.93
CA GLU A 55 16.44 8.03 -11.28
C GLU A 55 15.36 7.96 -10.20
N LEU A 56 15.73 7.97 -8.92
CA LEU A 56 14.77 8.04 -7.82
C LEU A 56 14.00 9.35 -7.82
N ALA A 57 14.68 10.49 -8.06
CA ALA A 57 14.03 11.80 -8.15
C ALA A 57 13.02 11.85 -9.32
N LEU A 58 13.37 11.29 -10.47
CA LEU A 58 12.47 11.16 -11.61
C LEU A 58 11.30 10.22 -11.29
N GLY A 59 11.57 9.07 -10.64
CA GLY A 59 10.55 8.15 -10.19
C GLY A 59 9.57 8.81 -9.20
N ALA A 60 10.07 9.56 -8.23
CA ALA A 60 9.25 10.32 -7.28
C ALA A 60 8.37 11.36 -7.99
N SER A 61 8.90 12.07 -9.01
CA SER A 61 8.13 13.02 -9.80
C SER A 61 6.99 12.36 -10.58
N VAL A 62 7.23 11.17 -11.15
CA VAL A 62 6.20 10.38 -11.85
C VAL A 62 5.15 9.88 -10.84
N LEU A 63 5.56 9.46 -9.65
CA LEU A 63 4.65 9.06 -8.57
C LEU A 63 3.80 10.26 -8.13
N ALA A 64 4.42 11.41 -7.89
CA ALA A 64 3.73 12.64 -7.48
C ALA A 64 2.61 13.03 -8.45
N ALA A 65 2.77 12.73 -9.76
CA ALA A 65 1.75 12.96 -10.77
C ALA A 65 0.61 11.92 -10.76
N ARG A 66 0.75 10.83 -9.99
CA ARG A 66 -0.20 9.69 -10.03
C ARG A 66 -0.91 9.42 -8.71
N VAL A 67 -0.30 9.69 -7.58
CA VAL A 67 -0.89 9.46 -6.25
C VAL A 67 -2.15 10.31 -6.10
N LEU A 68 -3.26 9.68 -5.72
CA LEU A 68 -4.54 10.36 -5.45
C LEU A 68 -4.67 10.72 -3.97
N GLY A 69 -4.25 9.81 -3.10
CA GLY A 69 -4.17 9.94 -1.66
C GLY A 69 -3.05 9.06 -1.14
N GLN A 70 -2.66 9.28 0.10
CA GLN A 70 -1.68 8.48 0.82
C GLN A 70 -1.88 8.62 2.33
N TYR A 71 -2.02 7.51 3.02
CA TYR A 71 -1.79 7.47 4.45
C TYR A 71 -0.28 7.43 4.72
N ASP A 72 0.21 8.31 5.56
CA ASP A 72 1.60 8.39 6.02
C ASP A 72 1.66 7.81 7.44
N PRO A 73 2.12 6.56 7.63
CA PRO A 73 2.10 5.90 8.93
C PRO A 73 3.10 6.49 9.92
N LEU A 74 4.11 7.22 9.45
CA LEU A 74 5.14 7.81 10.28
C LEU A 74 4.68 9.13 10.88
N ALA A 75 4.15 10.00 10.04
CA ALA A 75 3.61 11.28 10.45
C ALA A 75 2.14 11.17 10.91
N LYS A 76 1.53 9.96 10.84
CA LYS A 76 0.14 9.66 11.20
C LYS A 76 -0.83 10.68 10.61
N ARG A 77 -0.75 10.86 9.29
CA ARG A 77 -1.56 11.82 8.54
C ARG A 77 -2.04 11.24 7.23
N LEU A 78 -3.12 11.80 6.70
CA LEU A 78 -3.64 11.48 5.38
C LEU A 78 -3.38 12.65 4.43
N LEU A 79 -2.79 12.37 3.28
CA LEU A 79 -2.53 13.35 2.24
C LEU A 79 -3.49 13.10 1.07
N LEU A 80 -4.22 14.13 0.63
CA LEU A 80 -5.06 14.10 -0.57
C LEU A 80 -4.43 14.98 -1.64
N VAL A 81 -4.06 14.39 -2.78
CA VAL A 81 -3.40 15.13 -3.87
C VAL A 81 -4.46 15.70 -4.81
N ALA A 82 -4.98 16.87 -4.47
CA ALA A 82 -6.13 17.48 -5.14
C ALA A 82 -5.99 17.61 -6.67
N PRO A 83 -4.86 18.08 -7.26
CA PRO A 83 -4.75 18.19 -8.71
C PRO A 83 -4.82 16.83 -9.42
N ASN A 84 -4.35 15.76 -8.80
CA ASN A 84 -4.42 14.42 -9.37
C ASN A 84 -5.84 13.84 -9.31
N ALA A 85 -6.53 14.02 -8.17
CA ALA A 85 -7.92 13.62 -8.01
C ALA A 85 -8.82 14.36 -9.03
N ALA A 86 -8.63 15.67 -9.18
CA ALA A 86 -9.37 16.48 -10.16
C ALA A 86 -9.11 16.01 -11.61
N ALA A 87 -7.85 15.79 -11.98
CA ALA A 87 -7.49 15.31 -13.31
C ALA A 87 -8.03 13.90 -13.58
N PHE A 88 -8.02 13.02 -12.59
CA PHE A 88 -8.56 11.67 -12.70
C PHE A 88 -10.09 11.70 -12.85
N ALA A 89 -10.78 12.52 -12.04
CA ALA A 89 -12.22 12.70 -12.16
C ALA A 89 -12.61 13.22 -13.56
N ALA A 90 -11.90 14.23 -14.05
CA ALA A 90 -12.15 14.79 -15.39
C ALA A 90 -11.91 13.75 -16.49
N LYS A 91 -10.77 13.03 -16.45
CA LYS A 91 -10.41 12.03 -17.47
C LYS A 91 -11.44 10.92 -17.64
N TYR A 92 -12.03 10.45 -16.54
CA TYR A 92 -12.97 9.33 -16.56
C TYR A 92 -14.42 9.75 -16.32
N SER A 93 -14.69 11.06 -16.28
CA SER A 93 -16.01 11.66 -16.00
C SER A 93 -16.63 11.07 -14.72
N LEU A 94 -15.84 11.08 -13.63
CA LEU A 94 -16.25 10.53 -12.35
C LEU A 94 -16.96 11.59 -11.49
N ASP A 95 -17.88 11.13 -10.66
CA ASP A 95 -18.42 11.94 -9.57
C ASP A 95 -17.30 12.26 -8.57
N ARG A 96 -17.14 13.56 -8.25
CA ARG A 96 -16.05 14.03 -7.39
C ARG A 96 -16.24 13.65 -5.93
N ARG A 97 -17.49 13.63 -5.45
CA ARG A 97 -17.82 13.22 -4.08
C ARG A 97 -17.50 11.73 -3.89
N ASP A 98 -17.98 10.91 -4.80
CA ASP A 98 -17.74 9.47 -4.75
C ASP A 98 -16.24 9.14 -4.88
N LEU A 99 -15.51 9.86 -5.75
CA LEU A 99 -14.06 9.69 -5.85
C LEU A 99 -13.34 10.10 -4.56
N SER A 100 -13.73 11.23 -3.95
CA SER A 100 -13.13 11.65 -2.68
C SER A 100 -13.43 10.65 -1.57
N LEU A 101 -14.67 10.16 -1.50
CA LEU A 101 -15.05 9.10 -0.55
C LEU A 101 -14.25 7.82 -0.81
N TRP A 102 -14.07 7.42 -2.08
CA TRP A 102 -13.26 6.27 -2.47
C TRP A 102 -11.84 6.40 -1.92
N ILE A 103 -11.17 7.52 -2.20
CA ILE A 103 -9.80 7.77 -1.75
C ILE A 103 -9.76 7.75 -0.21
N SER A 104 -10.66 8.45 0.46
CA SER A 104 -10.69 8.55 1.92
C SER A 104 -10.89 7.20 2.59
N VAL A 105 -11.83 6.38 2.12
CA VAL A 105 -12.06 5.04 2.70
C VAL A 105 -10.84 4.14 2.50
N HIS A 106 -10.18 4.20 1.34
CA HIS A 106 -8.96 3.44 1.06
C HIS A 106 -7.84 3.82 2.04
N GLU A 107 -7.53 5.11 2.14
CA GLU A 107 -6.44 5.60 2.99
C GLU A 107 -6.74 5.45 4.50
N LEU A 108 -7.99 5.63 4.93
CA LEU A 108 -8.40 5.38 6.31
C LEU A 108 -8.39 3.89 6.66
N THR A 109 -8.53 3.01 5.67
CA THR A 109 -8.32 1.56 5.89
C THR A 109 -6.86 1.29 6.22
N HIS A 110 -5.92 1.89 5.49
CA HIS A 110 -4.50 1.80 5.85
C HIS A 110 -4.24 2.37 7.24
N ALA A 111 -4.81 3.51 7.58
CA ALA A 111 -4.71 4.07 8.90
C ALA A 111 -5.18 3.11 10.01
N ALA A 112 -6.31 2.44 9.80
CA ALA A 112 -6.82 1.43 10.72
C ALA A 112 -5.91 0.18 10.82
N GLN A 113 -5.33 -0.27 9.71
CA GLN A 113 -4.37 -1.37 9.69
C GLN A 113 -3.13 -1.06 10.54
N PHE A 114 -2.53 0.11 10.33
CA PHE A 114 -1.34 0.53 11.10
C PHE A 114 -1.68 0.85 12.56
N ALA A 115 -2.90 1.28 12.87
CA ALA A 115 -3.37 1.45 14.26
C ALA A 115 -3.58 0.09 14.95
N ALA A 116 -4.13 -0.91 14.25
CA ALA A 116 -4.33 -2.26 14.76
C ALA A 116 -3.01 -3.03 14.90
N ALA A 117 -2.03 -2.74 14.04
CA ALA A 117 -0.75 -3.43 13.96
C ALA A 117 0.43 -2.44 13.87
N PRO A 118 0.77 -1.73 14.96
CA PRO A 118 1.87 -0.75 14.95
C PRO A 118 3.22 -1.34 14.56
N TRP A 119 3.41 -2.65 14.75
CA TRP A 119 4.62 -3.40 14.39
C TRP A 119 4.91 -3.45 12.88
N ILE A 120 3.91 -3.16 12.01
CA ILE A 120 4.07 -3.21 10.54
C ILE A 120 5.16 -2.25 10.06
N VAL A 121 5.28 -1.07 10.67
CA VAL A 121 6.33 -0.10 10.29
C VAL A 121 7.71 -0.72 10.48
N ASP A 122 7.99 -1.24 11.67
CA ASP A 122 9.28 -1.83 11.98
C ASP A 122 9.54 -3.10 11.14
N TYR A 123 8.49 -3.88 10.89
CA TYR A 123 8.55 -5.04 10.01
C TYR A 123 9.01 -4.65 8.59
N LEU A 124 8.38 -3.67 7.96
CA LEU A 124 8.72 -3.22 6.61
C LEU A 124 10.11 -2.55 6.56
N VAL A 125 10.43 -1.72 7.56
CA VAL A 125 11.74 -1.06 7.66
C VAL A 125 12.87 -2.08 7.81
N SER A 126 12.69 -3.12 8.63
CA SER A 126 13.71 -4.16 8.79
C SER A 126 13.99 -4.91 7.49
N ARG A 127 12.94 -5.23 6.70
CA ARG A 127 13.09 -5.88 5.39
C ARG A 127 13.80 -4.97 4.39
N LEU A 128 13.43 -3.71 4.38
CA LEU A 128 14.06 -2.73 3.50
C LEU A 128 15.55 -2.51 3.86
N ARG A 129 15.90 -2.47 5.14
CA ARG A 129 17.31 -2.43 5.57
C ARG A 129 18.08 -3.65 5.08
N SER A 130 17.54 -4.85 5.26
CA SER A 130 18.16 -6.08 4.74
C SER A 130 18.37 -6.04 3.23
N LEU A 131 17.46 -5.40 2.47
CA LEU A 131 17.62 -5.20 1.03
C LEU A 131 18.73 -4.19 0.67
N LEU A 132 18.87 -3.12 1.47
CA LEU A 132 19.93 -2.12 1.28
C LEU A 132 21.33 -2.67 1.52
N GLU A 133 21.44 -3.73 2.32
CA GLU A 133 22.72 -4.41 2.66
C GLU A 133 23.11 -5.48 1.63
N GLN A 134 22.22 -5.81 0.67
CA GLN A 134 22.47 -6.83 -0.36
C GLN A 134 23.06 -6.22 -1.63
N ASP A 135 24.08 -6.86 -2.19
CA ASP A 135 24.68 -6.45 -3.47
C ASP A 135 23.78 -6.79 -4.67
N ASP A 136 23.07 -7.92 -4.58
CA ASP A 136 22.08 -8.34 -5.58
C ASP A 136 20.73 -8.60 -4.88
N VAL A 137 19.70 -7.87 -5.35
CA VAL A 137 18.35 -7.95 -4.79
C VAL A 137 17.54 -8.98 -5.58
N ASP A 138 17.26 -10.11 -4.93
CA ASP A 138 16.26 -11.06 -5.42
C ASP A 138 14.88 -10.71 -4.83
N LEU A 139 13.94 -10.29 -5.67
CA LEU A 139 12.60 -9.91 -5.25
C LEU A 139 11.65 -11.08 -5.08
N GLU A 140 12.02 -12.26 -5.54
CA GLU A 140 11.19 -13.46 -5.44
C GLU A 140 11.48 -14.25 -4.16
N SER A 141 12.51 -13.87 -3.41
CA SER A 141 12.91 -14.53 -2.17
C SER A 141 13.27 -13.58 -1.02
N GLY A 142 13.42 -14.14 0.18
CA GLY A 142 13.91 -13.43 1.35
C GLY A 142 13.09 -12.18 1.73
N SER A 143 13.78 -11.15 2.21
CA SER A 143 13.17 -9.92 2.73
C SER A 143 12.33 -9.16 1.71
N ALA A 144 12.66 -9.24 0.42
CA ALA A 144 11.86 -8.61 -0.64
C ALA A 144 10.50 -9.29 -0.79
N ALA A 145 10.48 -10.62 -0.88
CA ALA A 145 9.24 -11.39 -1.01
C ALA A 145 8.35 -11.22 0.23
N GLU A 146 8.93 -11.19 1.43
CA GLU A 146 8.21 -10.93 2.68
C GLU A 146 7.59 -9.52 2.72
N ALA A 147 8.34 -8.49 2.33
CA ALA A 147 7.82 -7.13 2.23
C ALA A 147 6.69 -7.04 1.20
N MET A 148 6.83 -7.70 0.05
CA MET A 148 5.80 -7.76 -0.99
C MET A 148 4.54 -8.51 -0.55
N SER A 149 4.66 -9.55 0.28
CA SER A 149 3.52 -10.26 0.88
C SER A 149 2.76 -9.35 1.82
N MET A 150 3.46 -8.62 2.68
CA MET A 150 2.85 -7.63 3.57
C MET A 150 2.13 -6.53 2.78
N MET A 151 2.77 -5.98 1.75
CA MET A 151 2.12 -4.98 0.88
C MET A 151 0.88 -5.55 0.18
N SER A 152 0.94 -6.81 -0.27
CA SER A 152 -0.20 -7.49 -0.88
C SER A 152 -1.35 -7.67 0.11
N LEU A 153 -1.06 -8.03 1.36
CA LEU A 153 -2.03 -8.10 2.44
C LEU A 153 -2.71 -6.75 2.69
N LEU A 154 -1.92 -5.69 2.86
CA LEU A 154 -2.43 -4.33 3.16
C LEU A 154 -3.37 -3.84 2.06
N GLU A 155 -2.92 -3.90 0.81
CA GLU A 155 -3.70 -3.48 -0.35
C GLU A 155 -4.92 -4.40 -0.58
N GLY A 156 -4.75 -5.71 -0.41
CA GLY A 156 -5.83 -6.68 -0.56
C GLY A 156 -6.94 -6.46 0.46
N HIS A 157 -6.60 -6.16 1.70
CA HIS A 157 -7.57 -5.83 2.73
C HIS A 157 -8.27 -4.47 2.43
N ALA A 158 -7.53 -3.46 1.98
CA ALA A 158 -8.14 -2.20 1.57
C ALA A 158 -9.12 -2.39 0.41
N GLU A 159 -8.76 -3.22 -0.59
CA GLU A 159 -9.67 -3.57 -1.69
C GLU A 159 -10.90 -4.35 -1.21
N HIS A 160 -10.74 -5.28 -0.27
CA HIS A 160 -11.86 -6.01 0.35
C HIS A 160 -12.84 -5.05 1.04
N VAL A 161 -12.34 -4.10 1.83
CA VAL A 161 -13.15 -3.06 2.49
C VAL A 161 -13.86 -2.18 1.46
N MET A 162 -13.14 -1.74 0.43
CA MET A 162 -13.72 -0.96 -0.66
C MET A 162 -14.84 -1.70 -1.39
N ASN A 163 -14.70 -3.02 -1.57
CA ASN A 163 -15.72 -3.86 -2.19
C ASN A 163 -16.97 -3.99 -1.31
N ALA A 164 -16.84 -3.91 0.00
CA ALA A 164 -17.95 -3.95 0.95
C ALA A 164 -18.73 -2.63 1.06
N VAL A 165 -18.20 -1.49 0.58
CA VAL A 165 -18.93 -0.21 0.57
C VAL A 165 -20.21 -0.34 -0.26
N PRO A 166 -21.41 -0.08 0.32
CA PRO A 166 -22.66 -0.24 -0.40
C PRO A 166 -22.86 0.84 -1.48
N LEU A 167 -23.57 0.48 -2.57
CA LEU A 167 -23.88 1.42 -3.65
C LEU A 167 -24.74 2.61 -3.19
N SER A 168 -25.50 2.48 -2.11
CA SER A 168 -26.26 3.59 -1.51
C SER A 168 -25.36 4.72 -1.01
N LEU A 169 -24.15 4.40 -0.54
CA LEU A 169 -23.16 5.39 -0.10
C LEU A 169 -22.29 5.90 -1.26
N MET A 170 -22.06 5.07 -2.27
CA MET A 170 -21.21 5.37 -3.41
C MET A 170 -21.87 4.91 -4.71
N PRO A 171 -22.85 5.68 -5.24
CA PRO A 171 -23.62 5.27 -6.41
C PRO A 171 -22.78 5.01 -7.67
N SER A 172 -21.69 5.77 -7.86
CA SER A 172 -20.78 5.61 -9.02
C SER A 172 -19.68 4.55 -8.82
N LYS A 173 -19.71 3.75 -7.76
CA LYS A 173 -18.67 2.75 -7.39
C LYS A 173 -18.26 1.86 -8.57
N ARG A 174 -19.21 1.32 -9.34
CA ARG A 174 -18.88 0.45 -10.49
C ARG A 174 -18.02 1.17 -11.52
N ARG A 175 -18.29 2.45 -11.77
CA ARG A 175 -17.52 3.29 -12.70
C ARG A 175 -16.15 3.62 -12.13
N LEU A 176 -16.05 3.86 -10.82
CA LEU A 176 -14.77 4.07 -10.11
C LEU A 176 -13.89 2.83 -10.23
N VAL A 177 -14.40 1.63 -9.90
CA VAL A 177 -13.67 0.36 -10.01
C VAL A 177 -13.12 0.19 -11.42
N SER A 178 -13.98 0.27 -12.46
CA SER A 178 -13.53 0.09 -13.85
C SER A 178 -12.51 1.14 -14.29
N SER A 179 -12.59 2.37 -13.76
CA SER A 179 -11.63 3.44 -14.06
C SER A 179 -10.28 3.20 -13.37
N MET A 180 -10.29 2.67 -12.14
CA MET A 180 -9.07 2.26 -11.44
C MET A 180 -8.39 1.07 -12.14
N GLU A 181 -9.16 0.08 -12.61
CA GLU A 181 -8.64 -1.04 -13.40
C GLU A 181 -7.99 -0.57 -14.70
N ARG A 182 -8.65 0.30 -15.46
CA ARG A 182 -8.06 0.92 -16.67
C ARG A 182 -6.79 1.68 -16.37
N ARG A 183 -6.75 2.38 -15.23
CA ARG A 183 -5.56 3.10 -14.78
C ARG A 183 -4.42 2.14 -14.43
N ARG A 184 -4.70 1.03 -13.75
CA ARG A 184 -3.72 -0.03 -13.41
C ARG A 184 -3.19 -0.73 -14.67
N ALA A 185 -4.07 -0.98 -15.66
CA ALA A 185 -3.71 -1.61 -16.94
C ALA A 185 -2.89 -0.69 -17.86
N ALA A 186 -3.00 0.64 -17.71
CA ALA A 186 -2.24 1.58 -18.51
C ALA A 186 -0.74 1.43 -18.25
N LYS A 187 0.08 1.57 -19.32
CA LYS A 187 1.56 1.53 -19.22
C LYS A 187 2.03 2.48 -18.11
N ASN A 188 2.70 1.92 -17.12
CA ASN A 188 3.22 2.68 -15.98
C ASN A 188 4.70 3.00 -16.25
N PRO A 189 5.06 4.28 -16.49
CA PRO A 189 6.46 4.64 -16.71
C PRO A 189 7.33 4.37 -15.47
N LEU A 190 6.76 4.45 -14.24
CA LEU A 190 7.47 4.08 -13.03
C LEU A 190 7.82 2.59 -13.01
N LYS A 191 6.90 1.72 -13.48
CA LYS A 191 7.21 0.29 -13.65
C LYS A 191 8.41 0.09 -14.58
N SER A 192 8.49 0.85 -15.66
CA SER A 192 9.62 0.80 -16.60
C SER A 192 10.92 1.31 -15.97
N VAL A 193 10.87 2.35 -15.14
CA VAL A 193 12.05 2.89 -14.45
C VAL A 193 12.55 1.91 -13.37
N LEU A 194 11.65 1.43 -12.52
CA LEU A 194 12.00 0.46 -11.48
C LEU A 194 12.43 -0.88 -12.08
N SER A 195 11.77 -1.36 -13.14
CA SER A 195 12.16 -2.57 -13.87
C SER A 195 13.57 -2.45 -14.45
N LYS A 196 13.91 -1.30 -15.02
CA LYS A 196 15.26 -1.05 -15.55
C LYS A 196 16.32 -0.93 -14.44
N ALA A 197 15.97 -0.25 -13.33
CA ALA A 197 16.90 0.00 -12.25
C ALA A 197 17.19 -1.25 -11.40
N PHE A 198 16.19 -2.12 -11.23
CA PHE A 198 16.26 -3.28 -10.34
C PHE A 198 16.01 -4.62 -11.03
N GLY A 199 15.83 -4.65 -12.35
CA GLY A 199 15.40 -5.86 -13.06
C GLY A 199 13.97 -6.31 -12.69
N LEU A 200 13.15 -5.40 -12.16
CA LEU A 200 11.87 -5.70 -11.54
C LEU A 200 10.74 -5.70 -12.54
N ASP A 201 10.32 -6.85 -13.01
CA ASP A 201 8.97 -7.01 -13.56
C ASP A 201 7.95 -7.08 -12.42
N LEU A 202 7.68 -5.91 -11.81
CA LEU A 202 6.64 -5.76 -10.79
C LEU A 202 5.30 -6.19 -11.39
N LYS A 203 4.97 -7.46 -11.23
CA LYS A 203 3.76 -8.06 -11.77
C LYS A 203 2.54 -7.44 -11.08
N ALA A 204 1.72 -6.71 -11.82
CA ALA A 204 0.41 -6.23 -11.36
C ALA A 204 -0.52 -7.37 -10.86
N ALA A 205 -0.12 -8.61 -11.08
CA ALA A 205 -0.74 -9.81 -10.55
C ALA A 205 -0.67 -9.92 -9.02
N GLN A 206 0.37 -9.37 -8.38
CA GLN A 206 0.57 -9.51 -6.92
C GLN A 206 -0.52 -8.82 -6.09
N TYR A 207 -1.02 -7.65 -6.51
CA TYR A 207 -2.12 -6.98 -5.79
C TYR A 207 -3.43 -7.77 -5.82
N ARG A 208 -3.73 -8.48 -6.93
CA ARG A 208 -4.93 -9.34 -7.01
C ARG A 208 -4.83 -10.56 -6.12
N ARG A 209 -3.61 -11.05 -5.85
CA ARG A 209 -3.37 -12.18 -4.93
C ARG A 209 -3.73 -11.82 -3.50
N GLY A 210 -3.38 -10.60 -3.03
CA GLY A 210 -3.74 -10.13 -1.70
C GLY A 210 -5.25 -10.04 -1.47
N SER A 211 -6.01 -9.50 -2.44
CA SER A 211 -7.48 -9.43 -2.32
C SER A 211 -8.12 -10.83 -2.33
N ALA A 212 -7.60 -11.76 -3.13
CA ALA A 212 -8.04 -13.14 -3.14
C ALA A 212 -7.73 -13.85 -1.80
N PHE A 213 -6.53 -13.64 -1.25
CA PHE A 213 -6.14 -14.15 0.06
C PHE A 213 -7.10 -13.67 1.15
N VAL A 214 -7.31 -12.35 1.26
CA VAL A 214 -8.19 -11.76 2.27
C VAL A 214 -9.62 -12.30 2.12
N GLY A 215 -10.15 -12.33 0.91
CA GLY A 215 -11.48 -12.88 0.64
C GLY A 215 -11.60 -14.33 1.10
N ALA A 216 -10.67 -15.19 0.69
CA ALA A 216 -10.68 -16.61 1.04
C ALA A 216 -10.57 -16.86 2.56
N VAL A 217 -9.71 -16.09 3.25
CA VAL A 217 -9.60 -16.22 4.72
C VAL A 217 -10.88 -15.74 5.40
N VAL A 218 -11.42 -14.56 5.00
CA VAL A 218 -12.65 -14.04 5.59
C VAL A 218 -13.83 -14.98 5.33
N ASP A 219 -13.93 -15.57 4.14
CA ASP A 219 -14.98 -16.55 3.81
C ASP A 219 -14.88 -17.83 4.66
N ALA A 220 -13.66 -18.25 4.99
CA ALA A 220 -13.42 -19.47 5.76
C ALA A 220 -13.58 -19.29 7.28
N VAL A 221 -13.04 -18.21 7.87
CA VAL A 221 -12.94 -18.02 9.33
C VAL A 221 -13.55 -16.71 9.82
N GLY A 222 -14.17 -15.94 8.94
CA GLY A 222 -14.76 -14.65 9.26
C GLY A 222 -13.75 -13.55 9.53
N HIS A 223 -14.25 -12.32 9.75
CA HIS A 223 -13.37 -11.18 10.07
C HIS A 223 -12.61 -11.36 11.39
N ALA A 224 -13.20 -12.02 12.39
CA ALA A 224 -12.53 -12.24 13.66
C ALA A 224 -11.29 -13.13 13.52
N GLY A 225 -11.39 -14.21 12.73
CA GLY A 225 -10.26 -15.08 12.41
C GLY A 225 -9.22 -14.35 11.56
N PHE A 226 -9.65 -13.64 10.51
CA PHE A 226 -8.74 -12.85 9.68
C PHE A 226 -7.97 -11.79 10.50
N ASN A 227 -8.62 -11.12 11.45
CA ASN A 227 -8.01 -10.05 12.24
C ASN A 227 -6.84 -10.50 13.13
N LYS A 228 -6.65 -11.81 13.33
CA LYS A 228 -5.43 -12.37 13.95
C LYS A 228 -4.15 -11.92 13.23
N VAL A 229 -4.23 -11.59 11.95
CA VAL A 229 -3.11 -11.10 11.17
C VAL A 229 -2.50 -9.81 11.74
N TRP A 230 -3.30 -9.00 12.43
CA TRP A 230 -2.86 -7.71 12.99
C TRP A 230 -2.22 -7.82 14.37
N GLU A 231 -2.45 -8.93 15.08
CA GLU A 231 -2.05 -9.07 16.49
C GLU A 231 -0.53 -9.25 16.68
N ASN A 232 0.14 -9.90 15.74
CA ASN A 232 1.53 -10.31 15.91
C ASN A 232 2.26 -10.38 14.55
N PRO A 233 3.51 -9.91 14.45
CA PRO A 233 4.31 -10.05 13.24
C PRO A 233 4.50 -11.51 12.76
N LEU A 234 4.43 -12.50 13.66
CA LEU A 234 4.47 -13.91 13.29
C LEU A 234 3.20 -14.39 12.56
N HIS A 235 2.12 -13.62 12.64
CA HIS A 235 0.89 -13.89 11.88
C HIS A 235 0.91 -13.25 10.48
N ALA A 236 1.95 -12.49 10.13
CA ALA A 236 2.11 -12.01 8.77
C ALA A 236 2.13 -13.19 7.79
N PRO A 237 1.39 -13.14 6.66
CA PRO A 237 1.42 -14.22 5.69
C PRO A 237 2.77 -14.28 4.98
N THR A 238 3.28 -15.48 4.78
CA THR A 238 4.45 -15.70 3.94
C THR A 238 4.11 -15.51 2.45
N PRO A 239 5.12 -15.38 1.57
CA PRO A 239 4.88 -15.30 0.13
C PRO A 239 4.05 -16.46 -0.41
N GLU A 240 4.28 -17.68 0.09
CA GLU A 240 3.58 -18.89 -0.31
C GLU A 240 2.14 -18.92 0.20
N GLU A 241 1.92 -18.42 1.42
CA GLU A 241 0.60 -18.39 2.06
C GLU A 241 -0.36 -17.39 1.39
N ILE A 242 0.17 -16.32 0.76
CA ILE A 242 -0.67 -15.42 -0.05
C ILE A 242 -1.39 -16.19 -1.17
N ASP A 243 -0.75 -17.24 -1.71
CA ASP A 243 -1.36 -18.11 -2.73
C ASP A 243 -2.06 -19.34 -2.14
N ALA A 244 -1.83 -19.62 -0.87
CA ALA A 244 -2.37 -20.77 -0.15
C ALA A 244 -3.03 -20.35 1.18
N PRO A 245 -4.18 -19.63 1.16
CA PRO A 245 -4.83 -19.09 2.36
C PRO A 245 -5.09 -20.13 3.46
N SER A 246 -5.38 -21.37 3.08
CA SER A 246 -5.59 -22.49 4.02
C SER A 246 -4.34 -22.82 4.84
N ALA A 247 -3.15 -22.66 4.27
CA ALA A 247 -1.89 -22.87 4.98
C ALA A 247 -1.71 -21.80 6.08
N TRP A 248 -2.04 -20.54 5.79
CA TRP A 248 -2.05 -19.46 6.78
C TRP A 248 -3.03 -19.73 7.91
N ILE A 249 -4.28 -20.13 7.60
CA ILE A 249 -5.31 -20.47 8.57
C ILE A 249 -4.81 -21.57 9.52
N GLN A 250 -4.21 -22.63 8.95
CA GLN A 250 -3.67 -23.75 9.73
C GLN A 250 -2.51 -23.32 10.62
N ARG A 251 -1.56 -22.51 10.10
CA ARG A 251 -0.38 -22.05 10.86
C ARG A 251 -0.76 -21.12 11.99
N VAL A 252 -1.70 -20.21 11.77
CA VAL A 252 -2.14 -19.23 12.78
C VAL A 252 -3.13 -19.87 13.78
N GLY A 253 -3.77 -20.95 13.42
CA GLY A 253 -4.68 -21.70 14.30
C GLY A 253 -6.04 -21.01 14.48
N VAL A 254 -6.62 -20.50 13.39
CA VAL A 254 -7.91 -19.79 13.35
C VAL A 254 -8.95 -20.54 12.57
#